data_6b8fffd793bbf05b975b4a1c6b5d2b9f
#
_entry.id   6b8fffd793bbf05b975b4a1c6b5d2b9f
#
_cell.length_a   1.000
_cell.length_b   1.000
_cell.length_c   1.000
_cell.angle_alpha   90.00
_cell.angle_beta   90.00
_cell.angle_gamma   90.00
#
_symmetry.space_group_name_H-M   'P 1'
#
loop_
_entity.id
_entity.type
_entity.pdbx_description
1 polymer ?
#
loop_
_entity_poly.entity_id
_entity_poly.type
_entity_poly.pdbx_seq_one_letter_code
_entity_poly.pdbx_strand_id
1 'polypeptide(L)'
;KYFSVSTFLLTGKQMMLAMMLACSPLAMSAQKISLGSCITRDGGQYKGEMVSGKPQGKGSTVYKNGDTYEGAYVKGKRSGYGVYTFSDGERYEGQWLQDQQHGKGTYYFQNNNKYVGLWFRDFQHGHGVMYYYNGDKYDGDWYKDKRQGKGTYTYSNGAKYKGQWMNDMKNGNGFFDWGDGTTYDGQWLDNQRSGKGTFKYADGDVYIGDWKDDIQDGKGIYKFHNGDIYEGDYSQGERTGEGIFRSASGSKYTGQFVDGQRSGQGTFVWKNGDIYVGSWKDDLQNGRGKLTKKNGDIFEGEFKKGYVDGNVVIHYANGNRFKGVYHNGKREGFCIEENKDGKRFEGNYKKDARDGRFVEKDRNGQVTAKGVYENGKRFED
;
A
#
# COMPACT_ATOMS: atom_id res chain seq x y z
N LYS A 1 -2.02 -23.37 40.84
CA LYS A 1 -3.21 -22.95 41.60
C LYS A 1 -4.05 -22.05 40.72
N TYR A 2 -5.08 -22.63 40.17
CA TYR A 2 -6.08 -21.95 39.31
C TYR A 2 -7.12 -21.30 40.22
N PHE A 3 -7.45 -20.04 39.99
CA PHE A 3 -8.66 -19.41 40.52
C PHE A 3 -9.67 -19.26 39.41
N SER A 4 -10.76 -20.00 39.56
CA SER A 4 -11.98 -19.94 38.75
C SER A 4 -12.81 -18.71 39.16
N VAL A 5 -13.20 -17.86 38.20
CA VAL A 5 -14.19 -16.81 38.41
C VAL A 5 -15.50 -17.27 37.81
N SER A 6 -16.45 -17.61 38.66
CA SER A 6 -17.82 -17.99 38.29
C SER A 6 -18.62 -16.74 37.94
N THR A 7 -19.12 -16.66 36.72
CA THR A 7 -20.05 -15.63 36.26
C THR A 7 -21.46 -16.01 36.70
N PHE A 8 -22.05 -15.23 37.62
CA PHE A 8 -23.48 -15.32 37.92
C PHE A 8 -24.28 -14.50 36.93
N LEU A 9 -25.00 -15.18 36.05
CA LEU A 9 -26.07 -14.61 35.23
C LEU A 9 -27.32 -14.46 36.10
N LEU A 10 -27.67 -13.24 36.49
CA LEU A 10 -28.97 -12.92 37.07
C LEU A 10 -29.94 -12.55 35.95
N THR A 11 -30.95 -13.39 35.76
CA THR A 11 -32.05 -13.22 34.83
C THR A 11 -32.97 -12.06 35.24
N GLY A 12 -33.29 -11.18 34.29
CA GLY A 12 -34.10 -9.98 34.46
C GLY A 12 -35.58 -10.22 34.73
N LYS A 13 -35.95 -10.79 35.86
CA LYS A 13 -37.36 -10.92 36.30
C LYS A 13 -37.64 -10.68 37.78
N GLN A 14 -36.71 -10.11 38.55
CA GLN A 14 -36.92 -9.88 40.00
C GLN A 14 -36.57 -8.46 40.48
N MET A 15 -36.69 -7.42 39.65
CA MET A 15 -36.63 -6.03 40.10
C MET A 15 -37.85 -5.21 39.76
N MET A 16 -39.02 -5.79 39.94
CA MET A 16 -40.30 -5.06 39.85
C MET A 16 -41.19 -5.39 41.07
N LEU A 17 -40.64 -5.21 42.25
CA LEU A 17 -41.51 -5.16 43.45
C LEU A 17 -40.72 -4.63 44.66
N ALA A 18 -40.53 -3.33 44.77
CA ALA A 18 -40.39 -2.60 46.04
C ALA A 18 -39.97 -1.15 45.78
N MET A 19 -40.91 -0.29 45.41
CA MET A 19 -40.90 1.16 45.67
C MET A 19 -42.25 1.75 45.34
N MET A 20 -43.27 1.22 46.00
CA MET A 20 -44.47 2.00 46.32
C MET A 20 -44.30 2.53 47.73
N LEU A 21 -43.55 3.61 47.86
CA LEU A 21 -43.54 4.46 49.06
C LEU A 21 -43.91 5.87 48.64
N ALA A 22 -45.14 6.21 48.93
CA ALA A 22 -45.67 7.54 49.22
C ALA A 22 -45.02 8.74 48.48
N CYS A 23 -45.38 8.93 47.23
CA CYS A 23 -45.40 10.29 46.65
C CYS A 23 -46.72 10.91 47.03
N SER A 24 -46.76 11.72 48.12
CA SER A 24 -47.72 12.78 48.28
C SER A 24 -47.66 13.63 47.01
N PRO A 25 -48.78 14.00 46.38
CA PRO A 25 -48.76 14.91 45.28
C PRO A 25 -48.33 16.31 45.84
N LEU A 26 -47.03 16.61 45.75
CA LEU A 26 -46.61 17.96 45.71
C LEU A 26 -47.32 18.56 44.52
N ALA A 27 -48.35 19.38 44.77
CA ALA A 27 -49.02 20.19 43.78
C ALA A 27 -47.90 21.05 43.17
N MET A 28 -47.31 20.60 42.05
CA MET A 28 -46.55 21.47 41.18
C MET A 28 -47.58 22.48 40.66
N SER A 29 -47.60 23.67 41.27
CA SER A 29 -48.36 24.79 40.72
C SER A 29 -47.83 24.97 39.29
N ALA A 30 -48.70 24.72 38.31
CA ALA A 30 -48.33 24.93 36.90
C ALA A 30 -47.87 26.40 36.80
N GLN A 31 -46.56 26.61 36.63
CA GLN A 31 -46.02 27.95 36.48
C GLN A 31 -46.69 28.57 35.26
N LYS A 32 -47.39 29.71 35.45
CA LYS A 32 -48.16 30.37 34.41
C LYS A 32 -47.24 30.87 33.29
N ILE A 33 -47.32 30.27 32.10
CA ILE A 33 -46.64 30.73 30.90
C ILE A 33 -47.32 32.00 30.45
N SER A 34 -46.58 33.07 30.21
CA SER A 34 -47.05 34.32 29.65
C SER A 34 -46.22 34.69 28.42
N LEU A 35 -46.81 35.43 27.48
CA LEU A 35 -46.04 36.06 26.39
C LEU A 35 -45.43 37.35 26.89
N GLY A 36 -44.17 37.61 26.51
CA GLY A 36 -43.46 38.82 26.92
C GLY A 36 -42.18 39.06 26.14
N SER A 37 -41.41 40.04 26.59
CA SER A 37 -40.10 40.38 26.06
C SER A 37 -39.13 40.70 27.18
N CYS A 38 -37.86 40.45 26.98
CA CYS A 38 -36.77 40.82 27.88
C CYS A 38 -35.44 40.94 27.12
N ILE A 39 -34.41 41.43 27.79
CA ILE A 39 -33.04 41.33 27.32
C ILE A 39 -32.46 40.03 27.89
N THR A 40 -31.92 39.18 27.04
CA THR A 40 -31.25 37.94 27.45
C THR A 40 -29.92 38.24 28.11
N ARG A 41 -29.30 37.23 28.77
CA ARG A 41 -28.01 37.39 29.47
C ARG A 41 -26.89 37.86 28.53
N ASP A 42 -26.91 37.42 27.26
CA ASP A 42 -25.98 37.77 26.19
C ASP A 42 -26.37 39.01 25.40
N GLY A 43 -27.34 39.78 25.92
CA GLY A 43 -27.71 41.09 25.41
C GLY A 43 -28.69 41.09 24.23
N GLY A 44 -29.27 39.95 23.87
CA GLY A 44 -30.25 39.82 22.80
C GLY A 44 -31.64 40.30 23.23
N GLN A 45 -32.42 40.83 22.28
CA GLN A 45 -33.82 41.23 22.46
C GLN A 45 -34.70 39.99 22.25
N TYR A 46 -35.18 39.40 23.35
CA TYR A 46 -36.09 38.25 23.37
C TYR A 46 -37.55 38.65 23.26
N LYS A 47 -38.33 37.87 22.52
CA LYS A 47 -39.80 37.93 22.47
C LYS A 47 -40.33 36.49 22.38
N GLY A 48 -41.24 36.13 23.32
CA GLY A 48 -41.80 34.79 23.32
C GLY A 48 -42.45 34.39 24.64
N GLU A 49 -42.51 33.10 24.88
CA GLU A 49 -43.04 32.48 26.09
C GLU A 49 -42.08 32.70 27.30
N MET A 50 -42.61 33.08 28.43
CA MET A 50 -41.88 33.40 29.66
C MET A 50 -42.49 32.73 30.87
N VAL A 51 -41.63 32.36 31.82
CA VAL A 51 -42.00 31.92 33.16
C VAL A 51 -41.14 32.67 34.18
N SER A 52 -41.79 33.32 35.15
CA SER A 52 -41.10 34.08 36.20
C SER A 52 -40.07 35.08 35.64
N GLY A 53 -40.44 35.81 34.57
CA GLY A 53 -39.58 36.81 33.94
C GLY A 53 -38.40 36.28 33.10
N LYS A 54 -38.33 34.98 32.83
CA LYS A 54 -37.27 34.34 32.04
C LYS A 54 -37.84 33.66 30.81
N PRO A 55 -37.11 33.65 29.67
CA PRO A 55 -37.42 32.85 28.49
C PRO A 55 -37.70 31.41 28.85
N GLN A 56 -38.85 30.88 28.40
CA GLN A 56 -39.28 29.51 28.64
C GLN A 56 -40.22 29.09 27.52
N GLY A 57 -40.06 27.88 26.95
CA GLY A 57 -40.88 27.45 25.80
C GLY A 57 -40.40 28.08 24.48
N LYS A 58 -41.28 28.49 23.58
CA LYS A 58 -40.95 28.99 22.26
C LYS A 58 -40.70 30.53 22.28
N GLY A 59 -39.68 30.96 21.57
CA GLY A 59 -39.41 32.38 21.40
C GLY A 59 -38.33 32.69 20.36
N SER A 60 -38.14 33.97 20.11
CA SER A 60 -37.10 34.46 19.20
C SER A 60 -36.24 35.50 19.92
N THR A 61 -34.99 35.59 19.52
CA THR A 61 -34.03 36.59 19.98
C THR A 61 -33.33 37.23 18.79
N VAL A 62 -33.20 38.57 18.81
CA VAL A 62 -32.37 39.34 17.88
C VAL A 62 -31.21 39.92 18.68
N TYR A 63 -29.98 39.59 18.25
CA TYR A 63 -28.75 40.05 18.89
C TYR A 63 -28.24 41.36 18.28
N LYS A 64 -27.39 42.08 19.04
CA LYS A 64 -26.87 43.39 18.60
C LYS A 64 -25.99 43.31 17.34
N ASN A 65 -25.34 42.17 17.12
CA ASN A 65 -24.49 41.90 15.94
C ASN A 65 -25.30 41.52 14.69
N GLY A 66 -26.64 41.47 14.78
CA GLY A 66 -27.52 41.07 13.69
C GLY A 66 -27.86 39.57 13.64
N ASP A 67 -27.28 38.77 14.49
CA ASP A 67 -27.66 37.35 14.58
C ASP A 67 -29.10 37.19 15.08
N THR A 68 -29.72 36.07 14.73
CA THR A 68 -31.08 35.77 15.20
C THR A 68 -31.13 34.31 15.71
N TYR A 69 -32.01 34.09 16.69
CA TYR A 69 -32.38 32.76 17.12
C TYR A 69 -33.89 32.62 17.18
N GLU A 70 -34.42 31.51 16.68
CA GLU A 70 -35.82 31.13 16.82
C GLU A 70 -35.89 29.67 17.30
N GLY A 71 -36.52 29.44 18.46
CA GLY A 71 -36.53 28.09 19.02
C GLY A 71 -36.98 28.00 20.45
N ALA A 72 -36.63 26.86 21.07
CA ALA A 72 -37.03 26.55 22.43
C ALA A 72 -36.04 27.11 23.47
N TYR A 73 -36.59 27.51 24.61
CA TYR A 73 -35.85 28.00 25.78
C TYR A 73 -36.24 27.24 27.04
N VAL A 74 -35.27 27.04 27.91
CA VAL A 74 -35.45 26.50 29.25
C VAL A 74 -34.67 27.36 30.25
N LYS A 75 -35.41 27.96 31.21
CA LYS A 75 -34.82 28.81 32.26
C LYS A 75 -33.90 29.92 31.72
N GLY A 76 -34.28 30.54 30.61
CA GLY A 76 -33.58 31.66 29.99
C GLY A 76 -32.44 31.27 29.06
N LYS A 77 -32.24 29.98 28.79
CA LYS A 77 -31.20 29.44 27.89
C LYS A 77 -31.79 28.71 26.70
N ARG A 78 -31.20 28.84 25.51
CA ARG A 78 -31.56 28.04 24.34
C ARG A 78 -31.42 26.55 24.70
N SER A 79 -32.50 25.78 24.55
CA SER A 79 -32.52 24.35 24.89
C SER A 79 -33.71 23.72 24.15
N GLY A 80 -33.48 22.55 23.54
CA GLY A 80 -34.44 21.93 22.61
C GLY A 80 -34.11 22.27 21.17
N TYR A 81 -35.09 22.21 20.28
CA TYR A 81 -34.89 22.54 18.86
C TYR A 81 -34.93 24.05 18.61
N GLY A 82 -34.04 24.55 17.77
CA GLY A 82 -34.02 25.94 17.34
C GLY A 82 -33.10 26.17 16.14
N VAL A 83 -33.32 27.33 15.52
CA VAL A 83 -32.57 27.84 14.38
C VAL A 83 -31.81 29.08 14.81
N TYR A 84 -30.51 29.08 14.62
CA TYR A 84 -29.64 30.24 14.78
C TYR A 84 -29.13 30.68 13.41
N THR A 85 -29.37 31.92 13.06
CA THR A 85 -28.86 32.52 11.82
C THR A 85 -27.84 33.57 12.19
N PHE A 86 -26.63 33.42 11.72
CA PHE A 86 -25.55 34.39 11.88
C PHE A 86 -25.70 35.55 10.91
N SER A 87 -25.20 36.69 11.28
CA SER A 87 -25.29 37.92 10.46
C SER A 87 -24.55 37.83 9.12
N ASP A 88 -23.58 36.91 9.00
CA ASP A 88 -22.85 36.61 7.78
C ASP A 88 -23.56 35.58 6.85
N GLY A 89 -24.73 35.12 7.25
CA GLY A 89 -25.57 34.19 6.50
C GLY A 89 -25.36 32.69 6.83
N GLU A 90 -24.41 32.36 7.68
CA GLU A 90 -24.32 30.98 8.20
C GLU A 90 -25.55 30.63 9.05
N ARG A 91 -25.86 29.33 9.17
CA ARG A 91 -27.08 28.93 9.86
C ARG A 91 -26.91 27.54 10.50
N TYR A 92 -27.32 27.45 11.77
CA TYR A 92 -27.48 26.18 12.48
C TYR A 92 -28.97 25.89 12.73
N GLU A 93 -29.38 24.69 12.38
CA GLU A 93 -30.72 24.15 12.67
C GLU A 93 -30.56 22.87 13.45
N GLY A 94 -30.99 22.80 14.69
CA GLY A 94 -30.80 21.58 15.47
C GLY A 94 -31.13 21.71 16.93
N GLN A 95 -30.64 20.74 17.67
CA GLN A 95 -30.83 20.68 19.12
C GLN A 95 -29.83 21.58 19.84
N TRP A 96 -30.30 22.19 20.90
CA TRP A 96 -29.57 23.07 21.79
C TRP A 96 -29.63 22.54 23.22
N LEU A 97 -28.58 22.71 23.98
CA LEU A 97 -28.51 22.41 25.40
C LEU A 97 -27.73 23.50 26.13
N GLN A 98 -28.42 24.27 26.98
CA GLN A 98 -27.81 25.32 27.79
C GLN A 98 -26.99 26.34 26.97
N ASP A 99 -27.53 26.85 25.89
CA ASP A 99 -26.97 27.82 24.92
C ASP A 99 -25.92 27.21 23.97
N GLN A 100 -25.66 25.91 24.00
CA GLN A 100 -24.70 25.24 23.13
C GLN A 100 -25.40 24.34 22.10
N GLN A 101 -24.88 24.28 20.89
CA GLN A 101 -25.26 23.29 19.87
C GLN A 101 -25.01 21.89 20.43
N HIS A 102 -26.03 21.00 20.35
CA HIS A 102 -26.00 19.71 20.96
C HIS A 102 -26.90 18.74 20.18
N GLY A 103 -26.66 17.38 20.35
CA GLY A 103 -27.49 16.39 19.72
C GLY A 103 -27.47 16.47 18.20
N LYS A 104 -28.62 16.24 17.54
CA LYS A 104 -28.72 16.30 16.08
C LYS A 104 -28.87 17.73 15.57
N GLY A 105 -28.11 18.07 14.53
CA GLY A 105 -28.24 19.40 13.91
C GLY A 105 -27.63 19.45 12.50
N THR A 106 -28.03 20.50 11.77
CA THR A 106 -27.49 20.82 10.45
C THR A 106 -26.86 22.20 10.52
N TYR A 107 -25.64 22.33 10.02
CA TYR A 107 -24.95 23.61 9.86
C TYR A 107 -24.74 23.93 8.39
N TYR A 108 -25.11 25.11 7.98
CA TYR A 108 -24.90 25.64 6.64
C TYR A 108 -23.83 26.72 6.74
N PHE A 109 -22.69 26.46 6.10
CA PHE A 109 -21.52 27.34 6.09
C PHE A 109 -21.65 28.40 4.98
N GLN A 110 -21.03 29.55 5.16
CA GLN A 110 -20.99 30.65 4.18
C GLN A 110 -20.43 30.20 2.82
N ASN A 111 -19.47 29.27 2.81
CA ASN A 111 -18.86 28.72 1.60
C ASN A 111 -19.71 27.62 0.91
N ASN A 112 -20.99 27.51 1.22
CA ASN A 112 -21.92 26.48 0.73
C ASN A 112 -21.63 25.05 1.16
N ASN A 113 -20.73 24.83 2.10
CA ASN A 113 -20.61 23.52 2.75
C ASN A 113 -21.82 23.30 3.65
N LYS A 114 -22.15 22.02 3.89
CA LYS A 114 -23.24 21.65 4.79
C LYS A 114 -22.83 20.45 5.64
N TYR A 115 -22.90 20.59 6.95
CA TYR A 115 -22.76 19.47 7.89
C TYR A 115 -24.13 19.02 8.41
N VAL A 116 -24.36 17.73 8.44
CA VAL A 116 -25.56 17.09 9.01
C VAL A 116 -25.11 16.00 9.94
N GLY A 117 -25.28 16.17 11.24
CA GLY A 117 -24.75 15.16 12.17
C GLY A 117 -25.00 15.47 13.63
N LEU A 118 -24.21 14.82 14.46
CA LEU A 118 -24.21 15.01 15.90
C LEU A 118 -23.30 16.17 16.30
N TRP A 119 -23.73 16.87 17.35
CA TRP A 119 -23.05 18.01 17.97
C TRP A 119 -22.87 17.78 19.45
N PHE A 120 -21.75 18.19 20.00
CA PHE A 120 -21.49 18.17 21.43
C PHE A 120 -20.76 19.42 21.86
N ARG A 121 -21.47 20.29 22.61
CA ARG A 121 -20.92 21.56 23.13
C ARG A 121 -20.28 22.40 22.04
N ASP A 122 -21.06 22.75 21.02
CA ASP A 122 -20.70 23.55 19.85
C ASP A 122 -19.72 22.91 18.84
N PHE A 123 -19.27 21.66 19.08
CA PHE A 123 -18.39 20.94 18.19
C PHE A 123 -19.13 19.86 17.38
N GLN A 124 -18.77 19.66 16.13
CA GLN A 124 -19.11 18.45 15.37
C GLN A 124 -18.53 17.24 16.10
N HIS A 125 -19.38 16.27 16.40
CA HIS A 125 -18.98 15.13 17.24
C HIS A 125 -19.80 13.88 16.93
N GLY A 126 -19.22 12.67 17.13
CA GLY A 126 -19.90 11.45 16.78
C GLY A 126 -20.10 11.30 15.28
N HIS A 127 -21.20 10.69 14.84
CA HIS A 127 -21.43 10.48 13.41
C HIS A 127 -22.03 11.70 12.73
N GLY A 128 -21.51 12.03 11.55
CA GLY A 128 -22.00 13.13 10.73
C GLY A 128 -21.54 13.11 9.28
N VAL A 129 -22.27 13.84 8.44
CA VAL A 129 -22.02 13.95 7.00
C VAL A 129 -21.69 15.39 6.67
N MET A 130 -20.52 15.60 6.06
CA MET A 130 -20.13 16.87 5.45
C MET A 130 -20.33 16.80 3.95
N TYR A 131 -21.08 17.74 3.41
CA TYR A 131 -21.20 17.99 1.98
C TYR A 131 -20.37 19.23 1.66
N TYR A 132 -19.39 19.10 0.80
CA TYR A 132 -18.51 20.19 0.38
C TYR A 132 -19.06 20.87 -0.88
N TYR A 133 -18.81 22.16 -1.05
CA TYR A 133 -19.26 22.95 -2.19
C TYR A 133 -18.74 22.43 -3.55
N ASN A 134 -17.58 21.74 -3.55
CA ASN A 134 -16.96 21.15 -4.73
C ASN A 134 -17.58 19.81 -5.14
N GLY A 135 -18.61 19.34 -4.42
CA GLY A 135 -19.29 18.07 -4.66
C GLY A 135 -18.71 16.88 -3.91
N ASP A 136 -17.64 17.05 -3.16
CA ASP A 136 -17.11 16.00 -2.29
C ASP A 136 -18.07 15.74 -1.12
N LYS A 137 -17.98 14.56 -0.54
CA LYS A 137 -18.76 14.16 0.64
C LYS A 137 -17.89 13.37 1.61
N TYR A 138 -17.96 13.72 2.88
CA TYR A 138 -17.46 12.86 3.95
C TYR A 138 -18.64 12.34 4.79
N ASP A 139 -18.65 11.05 5.10
CA ASP A 139 -19.66 10.36 5.87
C ASP A 139 -18.95 9.47 6.90
N GLY A 140 -18.96 9.87 8.16
CA GLY A 140 -18.17 9.17 9.18
C GLY A 140 -18.16 9.85 10.54
N ASP A 141 -17.18 9.42 11.34
CA ASP A 141 -17.04 9.87 12.73
C ASP A 141 -16.26 11.18 12.82
N TRP A 142 -16.67 12.00 13.80
CA TRP A 142 -16.13 13.31 14.09
C TRP A 142 -15.76 13.43 15.58
N TYR A 143 -14.69 14.12 15.87
CA TYR A 143 -14.30 14.49 17.22
C TYR A 143 -13.76 15.93 17.25
N LYS A 144 -14.51 16.82 17.90
CA LYS A 144 -14.16 18.26 18.03
C LYS A 144 -13.80 18.87 16.66
N ASP A 145 -14.75 18.86 15.72
CA ASP A 145 -14.68 19.40 14.37
C ASP A 145 -13.68 18.71 13.42
N LYS A 146 -13.05 17.62 13.85
CA LYS A 146 -12.10 16.86 13.02
C LYS A 146 -12.66 15.49 12.68
N ARG A 147 -12.41 15.05 11.44
CA ARG A 147 -12.67 13.66 11.04
C ARG A 147 -11.79 12.73 11.87
N GLN A 148 -12.44 11.76 12.50
CA GLN A 148 -11.82 10.85 13.45
C GLN A 148 -12.49 9.49 13.37
N GLY A 149 -11.82 8.38 13.71
CA GLY A 149 -12.44 7.06 13.70
C GLY A 149 -12.67 6.53 12.29
N LYS A 150 -13.85 6.00 12.00
CA LYS A 150 -14.17 5.42 10.68
C LYS A 150 -14.98 6.39 9.82
N GLY A 151 -14.67 6.43 8.53
CA GLY A 151 -15.43 7.26 7.60
C GLY A 151 -15.15 6.93 6.14
N THR A 152 -16.08 7.38 5.30
CA THR A 152 -15.98 7.30 3.83
C THR A 152 -15.90 8.72 3.27
N TYR A 153 -14.85 9.02 2.53
CA TYR A 153 -14.73 10.22 1.72
C TYR A 153 -14.99 9.87 0.26
N THR A 154 -15.98 10.51 -0.31
CA THR A 154 -16.31 10.38 -1.74
C THR A 154 -15.94 11.69 -2.42
N TYR A 155 -15.04 11.61 -3.39
CA TYR A 155 -14.61 12.74 -4.21
C TYR A 155 -15.63 13.00 -5.31
N SER A 156 -15.71 14.24 -5.78
CA SER A 156 -16.63 14.65 -6.86
C SER A 156 -16.36 13.93 -8.19
N ASN A 157 -15.13 13.48 -8.42
CA ASN A 157 -14.75 12.68 -9.57
C ASN A 157 -15.12 11.17 -9.46
N GLY A 158 -15.77 10.76 -8.36
CA GLY A 158 -16.20 9.39 -8.12
C GLY A 158 -15.21 8.53 -7.33
N ALA A 159 -13.96 8.97 -7.14
CA ALA A 159 -13.01 8.26 -6.29
C ALA A 159 -13.52 8.17 -4.84
N LYS A 160 -13.10 7.13 -4.10
CA LYS A 160 -13.56 6.89 -2.73
C LYS A 160 -12.42 6.41 -1.82
N TYR A 161 -12.38 6.96 -0.64
CA TYR A 161 -11.62 6.39 0.48
C TYR A 161 -12.59 5.91 1.55
N LYS A 162 -12.44 4.68 2.01
CA LYS A 162 -13.16 4.09 3.13
C LYS A 162 -12.16 3.52 4.13
N GLY A 163 -12.06 4.12 5.30
CA GLY A 163 -11.03 3.71 6.25
C GLY A 163 -11.05 4.49 7.54
N GLN A 164 -9.92 4.42 8.23
CA GLN A 164 -9.70 5.11 9.49
C GLN A 164 -9.15 6.51 9.27
N TRP A 165 -9.53 7.41 10.16
CA TRP A 165 -9.18 8.82 10.17
C TRP A 165 -8.65 9.22 11.53
N MET A 166 -7.67 10.10 11.56
CA MET A 166 -7.15 10.74 12.75
C MET A 166 -6.78 12.18 12.44
N ASN A 167 -7.39 13.13 13.16
CA ASN A 167 -7.15 14.57 12.98
C ASN A 167 -7.23 15.04 11.51
N ASP A 168 -8.29 14.67 10.79
CA ASP A 168 -8.55 14.98 9.37
C ASP A 168 -7.66 14.27 8.36
N MET A 169 -6.76 13.39 8.79
CA MET A 169 -5.87 12.63 7.93
C MET A 169 -6.30 11.16 7.84
N LYS A 170 -6.10 10.54 6.67
CA LYS A 170 -6.20 9.08 6.52
C LYS A 170 -5.12 8.44 7.38
N ASN A 171 -5.51 7.52 8.27
CA ASN A 171 -4.59 6.92 9.23
C ASN A 171 -5.10 5.54 9.64
N GLY A 172 -4.21 4.55 9.80
CA GLY A 172 -4.61 3.16 10.06
C GLY A 172 -5.05 2.43 8.78
N ASN A 173 -5.96 1.47 8.89
CA ASN A 173 -6.39 0.68 7.73
C ASN A 173 -7.43 1.41 6.88
N GLY A 174 -7.26 1.33 5.55
CA GLY A 174 -8.19 1.96 4.62
C GLY A 174 -8.08 1.46 3.20
N PHE A 175 -9.21 1.48 2.52
CA PHE A 175 -9.36 1.14 1.11
C PHE A 175 -9.58 2.42 0.30
N PHE A 176 -8.78 2.62 -0.73
CA PHE A 176 -8.92 3.70 -1.70
C PHE A 176 -9.24 3.12 -3.07
N ASP A 177 -10.28 3.62 -3.70
CA ASP A 177 -10.69 3.32 -5.07
C ASP A 177 -10.63 4.62 -5.87
N TRP A 178 -9.78 4.66 -6.90
CA TRP A 178 -9.63 5.83 -7.76
C TRP A 178 -10.74 5.96 -8.81
N GLY A 179 -11.55 4.90 -9.01
CA GLY A 179 -12.64 4.89 -9.97
C GLY A 179 -12.24 4.53 -11.41
N ASP A 180 -10.96 4.33 -11.68
CA ASP A 180 -10.39 3.95 -12.97
C ASP A 180 -9.95 2.48 -13.02
N GLY A 181 -10.27 1.69 -11.99
CA GLY A 181 -9.82 0.33 -11.79
C GLY A 181 -8.59 0.21 -10.89
N THR A 182 -7.94 1.34 -10.57
CA THR A 182 -6.85 1.38 -9.58
C THR A 182 -7.41 1.33 -8.17
N THR A 183 -6.85 0.48 -7.30
CA THR A 183 -7.25 0.41 -5.90
C THR A 183 -6.06 0.22 -4.98
N TYR A 184 -6.19 0.68 -3.74
CA TYR A 184 -5.26 0.37 -2.66
C TYR A 184 -6.02 -0.10 -1.43
N ASP A 185 -5.61 -1.23 -0.88
CA ASP A 185 -6.11 -1.78 0.38
C ASP A 185 -4.93 -2.00 1.32
N GLY A 186 -4.83 -1.21 2.38
CA GLY A 186 -3.67 -1.27 3.25
C GLY A 186 -3.64 -0.21 4.33
N GLN A 187 -2.45 -0.04 4.89
CA GLN A 187 -2.19 0.89 5.98
C GLN A 187 -1.85 2.29 5.46
N TRP A 188 -2.28 3.28 6.22
CA TRP A 188 -2.11 4.71 5.97
C TRP A 188 -1.50 5.38 7.19
N LEU A 189 -0.64 6.33 6.98
CA LEU A 189 -0.09 7.23 7.99
C LEU A 189 -0.09 8.64 7.41
N ASP A 190 -0.81 9.55 8.06
CA ASP A 190 -0.87 10.99 7.72
C ASP A 190 -1.13 11.25 6.22
N ASN A 191 -2.16 10.59 5.66
CA ASN A 191 -2.58 10.59 4.26
C ASN A 191 -1.70 9.81 3.28
N GLN A 192 -0.57 9.24 3.69
CA GLN A 192 0.34 8.47 2.83
C GLN A 192 0.16 6.97 3.05
N ARG A 193 0.34 6.16 2.01
CA ARG A 193 0.42 4.70 2.12
C ARG A 193 1.66 4.34 2.93
N SER A 194 1.48 3.48 3.93
CA SER A 194 2.54 3.08 4.85
C SER A 194 2.30 1.67 5.36
N GLY A 195 3.33 0.96 5.83
CA GLY A 195 3.17 -0.41 6.31
C GLY A 195 2.75 -1.39 5.23
N LYS A 196 1.89 -2.35 5.55
CA LYS A 196 1.46 -3.39 4.59
C LYS A 196 0.28 -2.92 3.75
N GLY A 197 0.33 -3.23 2.44
CA GLY A 197 -0.79 -2.92 1.55
C GLY A 197 -0.73 -3.65 0.21
N THR A 198 -1.91 -3.73 -0.42
CA THR A 198 -2.09 -4.25 -1.78
C THR A 198 -2.51 -3.11 -2.69
N PHE A 199 -1.73 -2.85 -3.72
CA PHE A 199 -2.04 -1.90 -4.78
C PHE A 199 -2.36 -2.67 -6.06
N LYS A 200 -3.53 -2.43 -6.60
CA LYS A 200 -3.95 -2.97 -7.90
C LYS A 200 -3.95 -1.82 -8.90
N TYR A 201 -3.20 -1.97 -9.95
CA TYR A 201 -3.11 -1.01 -11.06
C TYR A 201 -4.26 -1.22 -12.06
N ALA A 202 -4.61 -0.18 -12.80
CA ALA A 202 -5.69 -0.22 -13.80
C ALA A 202 -5.42 -1.22 -14.93
N ASP A 203 -4.15 -1.48 -15.28
CA ASP A 203 -3.72 -2.45 -16.29
C ASP A 203 -3.76 -3.90 -15.81
N GLY A 204 -4.07 -4.13 -14.53
CA GLY A 204 -4.19 -5.44 -13.92
C GLY A 204 -2.94 -5.91 -13.17
N ASP A 205 -1.86 -5.14 -13.16
CA ASP A 205 -0.73 -5.40 -12.30
C ASP A 205 -1.13 -5.32 -10.82
N VAL A 206 -0.45 -6.07 -9.94
CA VAL A 206 -0.72 -6.05 -8.50
C VAL A 206 0.59 -6.04 -7.72
N TYR A 207 0.74 -5.08 -6.83
CA TYR A 207 1.79 -5.08 -5.81
C TYR A 207 1.22 -5.42 -4.44
N ILE A 208 1.85 -6.32 -3.72
CA ILE A 208 1.51 -6.72 -2.35
C ILE A 208 2.79 -6.64 -1.52
N GLY A 209 2.86 -5.71 -0.57
CA GLY A 209 4.11 -5.56 0.18
C GLY A 209 4.15 -4.37 1.11
N ASP A 210 5.37 -3.99 1.45
CA ASP A 210 5.68 -2.89 2.33
C ASP A 210 5.67 -1.56 1.59
N TRP A 211 5.14 -0.54 2.27
CA TRP A 211 5.02 0.83 1.81
C TRP A 211 5.63 1.79 2.83
N LYS A 212 6.29 2.81 2.35
CA LYS A 212 6.78 3.93 3.14
C LYS A 212 6.61 5.22 2.34
N ASP A 213 5.91 6.20 2.92
CA ASP A 213 5.73 7.53 2.32
C ASP A 213 5.24 7.47 0.86
N ASP A 214 4.17 6.66 0.61
CA ASP A 214 3.58 6.37 -0.71
C ASP A 214 4.47 5.57 -1.67
N ILE A 215 5.64 5.10 -1.26
CA ILE A 215 6.60 4.38 -2.09
C ILE A 215 6.72 2.92 -1.62
N GLN A 216 6.93 2.00 -2.54
CA GLN A 216 7.27 0.61 -2.24
C GLN A 216 8.65 0.54 -1.59
N ASP A 217 8.73 0.06 -0.35
CA ASP A 217 9.98 0.02 0.42
C ASP A 217 9.91 -1.11 1.45
N GLY A 218 10.81 -2.09 1.36
CA GLY A 218 10.82 -3.32 2.14
C GLY A 218 10.54 -4.56 1.30
N LYS A 219 9.82 -5.54 1.82
CA LYS A 219 9.50 -6.78 1.12
C LYS A 219 8.22 -6.65 0.30
N GLY A 220 8.24 -7.18 -0.94
CA GLY A 220 7.07 -7.12 -1.80
C GLY A 220 6.98 -8.23 -2.84
N ILE A 221 5.75 -8.45 -3.31
CA ILE A 221 5.42 -9.31 -4.43
C ILE A 221 4.75 -8.44 -5.49
N TYR A 222 5.33 -8.41 -6.68
CA TYR A 222 4.74 -7.78 -7.85
C TYR A 222 4.26 -8.85 -8.82
N LYS A 223 2.98 -8.83 -9.12
CA LYS A 223 2.34 -9.71 -10.12
C LYS A 223 2.01 -8.88 -11.33
N PHE A 224 2.68 -9.15 -12.42
CA PHE A 224 2.44 -8.49 -13.70
C PHE A 224 1.18 -9.08 -14.36
N HIS A 225 0.45 -8.29 -15.11
CA HIS A 225 -0.74 -8.73 -15.86
C HIS A 225 -0.43 -9.81 -16.91
N ASN A 226 0.82 -9.85 -17.40
CA ASN A 226 1.30 -10.88 -18.32
C ASN A 226 1.59 -12.23 -17.65
N GLY A 227 1.43 -12.32 -16.32
CA GLY A 227 1.65 -13.52 -15.52
C GLY A 227 3.07 -13.67 -14.95
N ASP A 228 3.97 -12.73 -15.20
CA ASP A 228 5.28 -12.71 -14.53
C ASP A 228 5.10 -12.35 -13.04
N ILE A 229 6.01 -12.81 -12.20
CA ILE A 229 5.98 -12.53 -10.76
C ILE A 229 7.39 -12.18 -10.29
N TYR A 230 7.52 -11.08 -9.59
CA TYR A 230 8.68 -10.75 -8.79
C TYR A 230 8.34 -10.84 -7.30
N GLU A 231 9.24 -11.41 -6.51
CA GLU A 231 9.15 -11.49 -5.06
C GLU A 231 10.53 -11.17 -4.48
N GLY A 232 10.65 -10.10 -3.69
CA GLY A 232 11.96 -9.69 -3.18
C GLY A 232 11.93 -8.35 -2.46
N ASP A 233 13.11 -7.76 -2.36
CA ASP A 233 13.35 -6.48 -1.71
C ASP A 233 13.06 -5.31 -2.65
N TYR A 234 12.52 -4.24 -2.06
CA TYR A 234 12.30 -2.93 -2.68
C TYR A 234 12.96 -1.84 -1.85
N SER A 235 13.52 -0.86 -2.52
CA SER A 235 13.94 0.40 -1.92
C SER A 235 13.61 1.54 -2.87
N GLN A 236 12.95 2.58 -2.36
CA GLN A 236 12.54 3.75 -3.13
C GLN A 236 11.80 3.41 -4.45
N GLY A 237 10.96 2.36 -4.40
CA GLY A 237 10.17 1.90 -5.54
C GLY A 237 10.88 0.93 -6.49
N GLU A 238 12.19 0.74 -6.34
CA GLU A 238 12.98 -0.11 -7.21
C GLU A 238 13.29 -1.47 -6.56
N ARG A 239 13.33 -2.53 -7.39
CA ARG A 239 13.75 -3.86 -6.95
C ARG A 239 15.23 -3.83 -6.57
N THR A 240 15.57 -4.32 -5.39
CA THR A 240 16.93 -4.32 -4.86
C THR A 240 17.20 -5.58 -4.04
N GLY A 241 18.43 -5.75 -3.51
CA GLY A 241 18.74 -6.85 -2.61
C GLY A 241 18.45 -8.23 -3.21
N GLU A 242 17.92 -9.12 -2.41
CA GLU A 242 17.61 -10.51 -2.84
C GLU A 242 16.19 -10.60 -3.39
N GLY A 243 16.06 -11.30 -4.53
CA GLY A 243 14.75 -11.47 -5.15
C GLY A 243 14.63 -12.72 -6.04
N ILE A 244 13.39 -13.05 -6.33
CA ILE A 244 13.01 -14.14 -7.23
C ILE A 244 12.12 -13.56 -8.32
N PHE A 245 12.51 -13.69 -9.56
CA PHE A 245 11.68 -13.39 -10.71
C PHE A 245 11.24 -14.71 -11.39
N ARG A 246 9.95 -14.88 -11.57
CA ARG A 246 9.35 -16.02 -12.28
C ARG A 246 8.62 -15.48 -13.51
N SER A 247 9.09 -15.89 -14.68
CA SER A 247 8.39 -15.56 -15.92
C SER A 247 7.20 -16.50 -16.16
N ALA A 248 6.11 -15.97 -16.66
CA ALA A 248 4.97 -16.74 -17.15
C ALA A 248 5.38 -17.77 -18.22
N SER A 249 6.47 -17.52 -18.94
CA SER A 249 7.06 -18.45 -19.91
C SER A 249 7.69 -19.69 -19.28
N GLY A 250 7.93 -19.68 -17.94
CA GLY A 250 8.50 -20.80 -17.19
C GLY A 250 10.00 -20.66 -16.83
N SER A 251 10.63 -19.51 -17.13
CA SER A 251 11.99 -19.23 -16.67
C SER A 251 11.98 -18.63 -15.26
N LYS A 252 13.08 -18.81 -14.52
CA LYS A 252 13.20 -18.32 -13.15
C LYS A 252 14.59 -17.75 -12.89
N TYR A 253 14.65 -16.58 -12.29
CA TYR A 253 15.84 -16.01 -11.69
C TYR A 253 15.72 -16.02 -10.16
N THR A 254 16.81 -16.29 -9.47
CA THR A 254 16.96 -16.15 -8.01
C THR A 254 18.31 -15.55 -7.74
N GLY A 255 18.36 -14.38 -7.09
CA GLY A 255 19.62 -13.69 -6.82
C GLY A 255 19.45 -12.21 -6.58
N GLN A 256 20.54 -11.48 -6.71
CA GLN A 256 20.63 -10.06 -6.35
C GLN A 256 20.11 -9.15 -7.45
N PHE A 257 19.50 -8.04 -7.00
CA PHE A 257 19.01 -6.93 -7.83
C PHE A 257 19.64 -5.63 -7.35
N VAL A 258 19.92 -4.75 -8.28
CA VAL A 258 20.33 -3.35 -8.06
C VAL A 258 19.59 -2.50 -9.08
N ASP A 259 18.91 -1.45 -8.63
CA ASP A 259 18.15 -0.52 -9.48
C ASP A 259 17.25 -1.22 -10.51
N GLY A 260 16.48 -2.19 -10.01
CA GLY A 260 15.54 -2.97 -10.82
C GLY A 260 16.15 -4.07 -11.69
N GLN A 261 17.49 -4.16 -11.83
CA GLN A 261 18.21 -5.07 -12.72
C GLN A 261 18.89 -6.21 -11.95
N ARG A 262 19.00 -7.39 -12.58
CA ARG A 262 19.78 -8.49 -12.04
C ARG A 262 21.25 -8.11 -11.97
N SER A 263 21.84 -8.22 -10.79
CA SER A 263 23.22 -7.82 -10.52
C SER A 263 23.80 -8.73 -9.43
N GLY A 264 25.14 -8.72 -9.23
CA GLY A 264 25.77 -9.56 -8.21
C GLY A 264 25.69 -11.06 -8.50
N GLN A 265 25.40 -11.87 -7.51
CA GLN A 265 25.31 -13.34 -7.67
C GLN A 265 23.87 -13.78 -7.92
N GLY A 266 23.68 -14.75 -8.83
CA GLY A 266 22.34 -15.25 -9.11
C GLY A 266 22.32 -16.55 -9.91
N THR A 267 21.18 -17.22 -9.80
CA THR A 267 20.86 -18.45 -10.56
C THR A 267 19.72 -18.16 -11.52
N PHE A 268 19.92 -18.44 -12.80
CA PHE A 268 18.88 -18.40 -13.81
C PHE A 268 18.59 -19.80 -14.35
N VAL A 269 17.35 -20.20 -14.30
CA VAL A 269 16.84 -21.45 -14.86
C VAL A 269 15.96 -21.09 -16.05
N TRP A 270 16.38 -21.47 -17.26
CA TRP A 270 15.58 -21.28 -18.46
C TRP A 270 14.47 -22.31 -18.58
N LYS A 271 13.41 -21.96 -19.28
CA LYS A 271 12.30 -22.87 -19.60
C LYS A 271 12.76 -24.19 -20.24
N ASN A 272 13.82 -24.15 -21.06
CA ASN A 272 14.38 -25.33 -21.73
C ASN A 272 15.15 -26.26 -20.78
N GLY A 273 15.39 -25.86 -19.52
CA GLY A 273 16.10 -26.61 -18.51
C GLY A 273 17.59 -26.29 -18.40
N ASP A 274 18.11 -25.33 -19.16
CA ASP A 274 19.47 -24.81 -18.94
C ASP A 274 19.53 -24.07 -17.61
N ILE A 275 20.68 -24.07 -16.93
CA ILE A 275 20.89 -23.40 -15.63
C ILE A 275 22.20 -22.63 -15.68
N TYR A 276 22.13 -21.35 -15.33
CA TYR A 276 23.32 -20.53 -15.09
C TYR A 276 23.40 -20.16 -13.60
N VAL A 277 24.57 -20.33 -13.03
CA VAL A 277 24.90 -19.90 -11.66
C VAL A 277 26.16 -19.06 -11.74
N GLY A 278 26.09 -17.81 -11.33
CA GLY A 278 27.26 -16.91 -11.42
C GLY A 278 26.93 -15.45 -11.26
N SER A 279 27.90 -14.64 -11.71
CA SER A 279 27.84 -13.19 -11.62
C SER A 279 26.98 -12.58 -12.72
N TRP A 280 26.26 -11.51 -12.33
CA TRP A 280 25.35 -10.72 -13.18
C TRP A 280 25.70 -9.24 -13.10
N LYS A 281 25.48 -8.52 -14.17
CA LYS A 281 25.58 -7.08 -14.24
C LYS A 281 24.60 -6.55 -15.32
N ASP A 282 23.79 -5.56 -14.98
CA ASP A 282 22.86 -4.90 -15.90
C ASP A 282 22.01 -5.93 -16.69
N ASP A 283 21.37 -6.88 -15.96
CA ASP A 283 20.56 -7.98 -16.49
C ASP A 283 21.31 -9.03 -17.31
N LEU A 284 22.62 -8.93 -17.48
CA LEU A 284 23.43 -9.84 -18.28
C LEU A 284 24.41 -10.67 -17.42
N GLN A 285 24.70 -11.90 -17.84
CA GLN A 285 25.77 -12.70 -17.28
C GLN A 285 27.09 -11.97 -17.48
N ASN A 286 27.83 -11.72 -16.40
CA ASN A 286 29.05 -10.93 -16.46
C ASN A 286 29.97 -11.24 -15.28
N GLY A 287 31.16 -11.75 -15.55
CA GLY A 287 32.09 -12.28 -14.56
C GLY A 287 32.12 -13.81 -14.56
N ARG A 288 32.51 -14.42 -13.44
CA ARG A 288 32.62 -15.87 -13.34
C ARG A 288 31.26 -16.55 -13.20
N GLY A 289 31.07 -17.67 -13.88
CA GLY A 289 29.85 -18.44 -13.81
C GLY A 289 29.98 -19.87 -14.35
N LYS A 290 28.91 -20.64 -14.07
CA LYS A 290 28.71 -22.00 -14.52
C LYS A 290 27.38 -22.08 -15.27
N LEU A 291 27.45 -22.47 -16.55
CA LEU A 291 26.28 -22.75 -17.37
C LEU A 291 26.16 -24.26 -17.55
N THR A 292 25.10 -24.85 -17.04
CA THR A 292 24.75 -26.26 -17.26
C THR A 292 23.64 -26.34 -18.29
N LYS A 293 23.91 -26.96 -19.41
CA LYS A 293 22.92 -27.18 -20.47
C LYS A 293 22.02 -28.37 -20.13
N LYS A 294 20.80 -28.40 -20.61
CA LYS A 294 19.85 -29.50 -20.47
C LYS A 294 20.44 -30.84 -20.96
N ASN A 295 21.28 -30.82 -22.00
CA ASN A 295 21.91 -32.00 -22.54
C ASN A 295 23.05 -32.55 -21.68
N GLY A 296 23.41 -31.86 -20.58
CA GLY A 296 24.46 -32.24 -19.65
C GLY A 296 25.80 -31.56 -19.89
N ASP A 297 25.97 -30.74 -20.92
CA ASP A 297 27.19 -29.95 -21.10
C ASP A 297 27.35 -28.91 -20.03
N ILE A 298 28.54 -28.71 -19.49
CA ILE A 298 28.83 -27.75 -18.43
C ILE A 298 29.95 -26.83 -18.90
N PHE A 299 29.69 -25.53 -18.85
CA PHE A 299 30.65 -24.46 -19.14
C PHE A 299 30.98 -23.73 -17.83
N GLU A 300 32.24 -23.76 -17.42
CA GLU A 300 32.75 -23.09 -16.22
C GLU A 300 33.82 -22.09 -16.62
N GLY A 301 33.57 -20.79 -16.40
CA GLY A 301 34.53 -19.78 -16.82
C GLY A 301 34.02 -18.35 -16.74
N GLU A 302 34.55 -17.53 -17.61
CA GLU A 302 34.26 -16.09 -17.65
C GLU A 302 33.15 -15.79 -18.66
N PHE A 303 32.26 -14.90 -18.27
CA PHE A 303 31.15 -14.40 -19.09
C PHE A 303 31.24 -12.88 -19.19
N LYS A 304 30.88 -12.35 -20.33
CA LYS A 304 30.80 -10.91 -20.58
C LYS A 304 29.60 -10.60 -21.47
N LYS A 305 28.74 -9.69 -21.01
CA LYS A 305 27.53 -9.28 -21.75
C LYS A 305 26.69 -10.46 -22.25
N GLY A 306 26.56 -11.51 -21.43
CA GLY A 306 25.75 -12.69 -21.74
C GLY A 306 26.45 -13.79 -22.55
N TYR A 307 27.68 -13.58 -22.99
CA TYR A 307 28.47 -14.55 -23.76
C TYR A 307 29.59 -15.14 -22.90
N VAL A 308 29.99 -16.38 -23.19
CA VAL A 308 31.28 -16.90 -22.72
C VAL A 308 32.39 -16.04 -23.34
N ASP A 309 33.23 -15.42 -22.51
CA ASP A 309 34.30 -14.51 -22.96
C ASP A 309 35.43 -14.50 -21.93
N GLY A 310 36.57 -15.06 -22.29
CA GLY A 310 37.70 -15.30 -21.43
C GLY A 310 38.01 -16.82 -21.27
N ASN A 311 38.66 -17.18 -20.18
CA ASN A 311 39.04 -18.58 -19.91
C ASN A 311 37.81 -19.38 -19.55
N VAL A 312 37.71 -20.58 -20.15
CA VAL A 312 36.62 -21.55 -19.92
C VAL A 312 37.09 -22.98 -19.90
N VAL A 313 36.44 -23.76 -19.05
CA VAL A 313 36.51 -25.23 -19.08
C VAL A 313 35.11 -25.72 -19.43
N ILE A 314 35.05 -26.63 -20.42
CA ILE A 314 33.80 -27.27 -20.82
C ILE A 314 33.90 -28.74 -20.57
N HIS A 315 32.92 -29.30 -19.86
CA HIS A 315 32.72 -30.74 -19.72
C HIS A 315 31.49 -31.11 -20.57
N TYR A 316 31.73 -31.84 -21.64
CA TYR A 316 30.63 -32.29 -22.51
C TYR A 316 29.95 -33.53 -21.93
N ALA A 317 28.67 -33.68 -22.15
CA ALA A 317 27.90 -34.83 -21.69
C ALA A 317 28.41 -36.19 -22.23
N ASN A 318 29.10 -36.19 -23.37
CA ASN A 318 29.70 -37.35 -23.97
C ASN A 318 31.06 -37.76 -23.33
N GLY A 319 31.49 -37.06 -22.27
CA GLY A 319 32.74 -37.31 -21.57
C GLY A 319 33.97 -36.58 -22.12
N ASN A 320 33.81 -35.79 -23.19
CA ASN A 320 34.89 -34.96 -23.72
C ASN A 320 35.07 -33.69 -22.85
N ARG A 321 36.25 -33.10 -22.93
CA ARG A 321 36.61 -31.88 -22.21
C ARG A 321 37.27 -30.89 -23.15
N PHE A 322 36.96 -29.59 -22.98
CA PHE A 322 37.63 -28.47 -23.61
C PHE A 322 38.16 -27.55 -22.51
N LYS A 323 39.39 -27.06 -22.68
CA LYS A 323 39.96 -25.97 -21.87
C LYS A 323 40.62 -24.98 -22.81
N GLY A 324 40.18 -23.72 -22.78
CA GLY A 324 40.71 -22.71 -23.68
C GLY A 324 40.09 -21.36 -23.46
N VAL A 325 40.23 -20.50 -24.46
CA VAL A 325 39.74 -19.12 -24.45
C VAL A 325 38.58 -18.97 -25.41
N TYR A 326 37.57 -18.21 -25.00
CA TYR A 326 36.48 -17.76 -25.83
C TYR A 326 36.51 -16.24 -25.96
N HIS A 327 36.12 -15.74 -27.09
CA HIS A 327 35.86 -14.32 -27.31
C HIS A 327 34.52 -14.10 -27.99
N ASN A 328 33.63 -13.35 -27.32
CA ASN A 328 32.24 -13.13 -27.79
C ASN A 328 31.52 -14.44 -28.16
N GLY A 329 31.64 -15.48 -27.32
CA GLY A 329 30.98 -16.77 -27.50
C GLY A 329 31.65 -17.71 -28.54
N LYS A 330 32.81 -17.36 -29.08
CA LYS A 330 33.55 -18.17 -30.05
C LYS A 330 34.91 -18.58 -29.51
N ARG A 331 35.34 -19.82 -29.81
CA ARG A 331 36.68 -20.28 -29.45
C ARG A 331 37.74 -19.42 -30.15
N GLU A 332 38.72 -19.00 -29.37
CA GLU A 332 39.81 -18.13 -29.81
C GLU A 332 41.12 -18.46 -29.07
N GLY A 333 42.26 -18.45 -29.77
CA GLY A 333 43.57 -18.70 -29.15
C GLY A 333 43.81 -20.17 -28.79
N PHE A 334 44.76 -20.39 -27.87
CA PHE A 334 45.19 -21.72 -27.48
C PHE A 334 44.15 -22.48 -26.69
N CYS A 335 44.01 -23.80 -27.01
CA CYS A 335 43.13 -24.70 -26.27
C CYS A 335 43.71 -26.09 -26.13
N ILE A 336 43.13 -26.84 -25.20
CA ILE A 336 43.29 -28.27 -25.02
C ILE A 336 41.94 -28.94 -25.13
N GLU A 337 41.77 -29.85 -26.06
CA GLU A 337 40.63 -30.75 -26.15
C GLU A 337 41.05 -32.13 -25.71
N GLU A 338 40.25 -32.78 -24.90
CA GLU A 338 40.48 -34.16 -24.45
C GLU A 338 39.19 -34.95 -24.71
N ASN A 339 39.31 -36.06 -25.40
CA ASN A 339 38.16 -36.92 -25.58
C ASN A 339 38.02 -37.92 -24.39
N LYS A 340 36.88 -38.61 -24.33
CA LYS A 340 36.59 -39.58 -23.25
C LYS A 340 37.60 -40.72 -23.12
N ASP A 341 38.38 -41.01 -24.19
CA ASP A 341 39.40 -42.04 -24.22
C ASP A 341 40.80 -41.53 -23.81
N GLY A 342 40.89 -40.25 -23.42
CA GLY A 342 42.11 -39.58 -22.98
C GLY A 342 43.01 -39.06 -24.11
N LYS A 343 42.57 -39.14 -25.38
CA LYS A 343 43.32 -38.52 -26.50
C LYS A 343 43.20 -37.02 -26.43
N ARG A 344 44.27 -36.29 -26.68
CA ARG A 344 44.35 -34.85 -26.56
C ARG A 344 44.69 -34.19 -27.91
N PHE A 345 44.04 -33.06 -28.16
CA PHE A 345 44.39 -32.04 -29.14
C PHE A 345 44.86 -30.79 -28.38
N GLU A 346 46.03 -30.29 -28.71
CA GLU A 346 46.59 -29.03 -28.19
C GLU A 346 46.87 -28.13 -29.40
N GLY A 347 46.17 -27.01 -29.52
CA GLY A 347 46.28 -26.15 -30.69
C GLY A 347 45.49 -24.84 -30.55
N ASN A 348 45.40 -24.09 -31.63
CA ASN A 348 44.74 -22.80 -31.62
C ASN A 348 43.43 -22.80 -32.40
N TYR A 349 42.54 -21.93 -31.96
CA TYR A 349 41.29 -21.59 -32.63
C TYR A 349 41.28 -20.11 -33.03
N LYS A 350 40.60 -19.81 -34.13
CA LYS A 350 40.26 -18.48 -34.59
C LYS A 350 38.79 -18.51 -35.05
N LYS A 351 37.93 -17.79 -34.32
CA LYS A 351 36.50 -17.74 -34.61
C LYS A 351 35.83 -19.10 -34.79
N ASP A 352 36.10 -20.06 -33.88
CA ASP A 352 35.63 -21.44 -33.85
C ASP A 352 36.28 -22.40 -34.86
N ALA A 353 37.12 -21.92 -35.76
CA ALA A 353 37.92 -22.79 -36.65
C ALA A 353 39.29 -23.07 -36.03
N ARG A 354 39.79 -24.31 -36.17
CA ARG A 354 41.21 -24.62 -35.83
C ARG A 354 42.10 -23.84 -36.77
N ASP A 355 43.09 -23.13 -36.22
CA ASP A 355 44.02 -22.27 -36.97
C ASP A 355 45.38 -22.18 -36.27
N GLY A 356 46.49 -22.39 -37.00
CA GLY A 356 47.85 -22.41 -36.46
C GLY A 356 48.33 -23.82 -36.07
N ARG A 357 49.46 -23.86 -35.37
CA ARG A 357 50.13 -25.10 -34.99
C ARG A 357 49.27 -25.93 -34.03
N PHE A 358 49.36 -27.26 -34.19
CA PHE A 358 48.74 -28.23 -33.31
C PHE A 358 49.63 -29.43 -32.99
N VAL A 359 49.31 -30.09 -31.88
CA VAL A 359 49.87 -31.36 -31.47
C VAL A 359 48.75 -32.27 -31.00
N GLU A 360 48.71 -33.51 -31.50
CA GLU A 360 47.83 -34.54 -30.98
C GLU A 360 48.61 -35.55 -30.18
N LYS A 361 48.05 -36.04 -29.07
CA LYS A 361 48.65 -36.99 -28.14
C LYS A 361 47.68 -38.11 -27.82
N ASP A 362 48.21 -39.28 -27.60
CA ASP A 362 47.46 -40.42 -27.04
C ASP A 362 47.21 -40.23 -25.53
N ARG A 363 46.50 -41.19 -24.91
CA ARG A 363 46.18 -41.19 -23.47
C ARG A 363 47.44 -41.23 -22.57
N ASN A 364 48.56 -41.70 -23.08
CA ASN A 364 49.84 -41.80 -22.35
C ASN A 364 50.73 -40.55 -22.55
N GLY A 365 50.22 -39.55 -23.34
CA GLY A 365 50.91 -38.32 -23.65
C GLY A 365 51.90 -38.41 -24.82
N GLN A 366 51.97 -39.55 -25.54
CA GLN A 366 52.81 -39.71 -26.73
C GLN A 366 52.22 -38.95 -27.91
N VAL A 367 53.05 -38.21 -28.63
CA VAL A 367 52.63 -37.45 -29.81
C VAL A 367 52.25 -38.42 -30.93
N THR A 368 51.04 -38.30 -31.44
CA THR A 368 50.49 -39.12 -32.53
C THR A 368 50.42 -38.37 -33.85
N ALA A 369 50.32 -37.04 -33.79
CA ALA A 369 50.38 -36.17 -34.98
C ALA A 369 50.77 -34.75 -34.56
N LYS A 370 51.34 -33.97 -35.48
CA LYS A 370 51.62 -32.53 -35.37
C LYS A 370 51.54 -31.90 -36.75
N GLY A 371 51.34 -30.60 -36.77
CA GLY A 371 51.25 -29.86 -38.05
C GLY A 371 50.63 -28.48 -37.85
N VAL A 372 50.00 -27.95 -38.88
CA VAL A 372 49.38 -26.67 -38.93
C VAL A 372 47.92 -26.79 -39.46
N TYR A 373 46.98 -26.04 -38.86
CA TYR A 373 45.70 -25.75 -39.44
C TYR A 373 45.75 -24.35 -40.11
N GLU A 374 45.30 -24.25 -41.34
CA GLU A 374 45.13 -22.99 -42.04
C GLU A 374 43.65 -22.86 -42.45
N ASN A 375 42.92 -21.89 -41.88
CA ASN A 375 41.49 -21.73 -42.14
C ASN A 375 40.68 -23.03 -41.96
N GLY A 376 40.98 -23.81 -40.97
CA GLY A 376 40.32 -25.10 -40.67
C GLY A 376 40.79 -26.30 -41.51
N LYS A 377 41.67 -26.14 -42.47
CA LYS A 377 42.30 -27.25 -43.23
C LYS A 377 43.54 -27.74 -42.50
N ARG A 378 43.67 -29.07 -42.38
CA ARG A 378 44.77 -29.73 -41.71
C ARG A 378 45.92 -30.00 -42.66
N PHE A 379 47.16 -29.67 -42.26
CA PHE A 379 48.44 -30.03 -42.89
C PHE A 379 49.30 -30.66 -41.81
N GLU A 380 49.79 -31.91 -42.07
CA GLU A 380 50.66 -32.64 -41.15
C GLU A 380 52.13 -32.47 -41.54
N ASP A 381 53.02 -32.39 -40.51
CA ASP A 381 54.46 -32.33 -40.68
C ASP A 381 55.05 -33.72 -41.07
#